data_47e31c6a2ad0da86f834253f3c4914c0
#
_entry.id   47e31c6a2ad0da86f834253f3c4914c0
#
_cell.length_a   1.000
_cell.length_b   1.000
_cell.length_c   1.000
_cell.angle_alpha   90.00
_cell.angle_beta   90.00
_cell.angle_gamma   90.00
#
_symmetry.space_group_name_H-M   'P 1'
#
loop_
_entity.id
_entity.type
_entity.pdbx_description
1 polymer ?
#
loop_
_entity_poly.entity_id
_entity_poly.type
_entity_poly.pdbx_seq_one_letter_code
_entity_poly.pdbx_strand_id
1 'polypeptide(L)'
;GLMSGKMGGIIFFMIYAQKTGIELYNDYCDELFDDIYKYISTDTKLGLYNGLCGIGWGIEFLIQHDLIEGNTDDILKDIDSKIQEINPLRITDKSTENGLIGILYYIIVRMESFDRRGLYSPFDKQYLQQLLQSISNLPLQDKMQYDNLLRKYKRIIFGLCEYNLSLIHI
;
A
#
# COMPACT_ATOMS: atom_id res chain seq x y z
N GLY A 1 1.98 -11.63 5.68
CA GLY A 1 2.68 -10.35 5.75
C GLY A 1 3.82 -10.24 4.75
N LEU A 2 4.34 -9.04 4.58
CA LEU A 2 5.36 -8.73 3.58
C LEU A 2 6.75 -9.27 3.97
N MET A 3 7.22 -8.97 5.17
CA MET A 3 8.62 -9.23 5.53
C MET A 3 8.92 -10.65 5.97
N SER A 4 8.03 -11.28 6.70
CA SER A 4 8.23 -12.63 7.23
C SER A 4 7.07 -13.58 6.93
N GLY A 5 6.23 -13.21 5.98
CA GLY A 5 5.04 -13.97 5.65
C GLY A 5 4.97 -14.41 4.20
N LYS A 6 3.86 -15.04 3.84
CA LYS A 6 3.62 -15.62 2.51
C LYS A 6 3.81 -14.63 1.38
N MET A 7 3.43 -13.35 1.53
CA MET A 7 3.60 -12.33 0.48
C MET A 7 5.07 -12.09 0.13
N GLY A 8 5.96 -12.04 1.11
CA GLY A 8 7.41 -11.94 0.86
C GLY A 8 7.95 -13.18 0.14
N GLY A 9 7.44 -14.37 0.49
CA GLY A 9 7.75 -15.61 -0.21
C GLY A 9 7.31 -15.58 -1.68
N ILE A 10 6.08 -15.14 -1.96
CA ILE A 10 5.56 -14.99 -3.32
C ILE A 10 6.47 -14.06 -4.16
N ILE A 11 6.78 -12.87 -3.64
CA ILE A 11 7.65 -11.93 -4.35
C ILE A 11 9.00 -12.57 -4.68
N PHE A 12 9.61 -13.24 -3.71
CA PHE A 12 10.88 -13.92 -3.90
C PHE A 12 10.80 -15.00 -4.98
N PHE A 13 9.83 -15.91 -4.88
CA PHE A 13 9.71 -17.02 -5.83
C PHE A 13 9.31 -16.58 -7.23
N MET A 14 8.47 -15.56 -7.37
CA MET A 14 8.12 -15.03 -8.70
C MET A 14 9.31 -14.35 -9.39
N ILE A 15 10.09 -13.56 -8.66
CA ILE A 15 11.33 -12.98 -9.20
C ILE A 15 12.31 -14.10 -9.57
N TYR A 16 12.41 -15.15 -8.75
CA TYR A 16 13.29 -16.28 -9.02
C TYR A 16 12.83 -17.07 -10.24
N ALA A 17 11.53 -17.37 -10.37
CA ALA A 17 10.94 -18.03 -11.52
C ALA A 17 11.23 -17.25 -12.83
N GLN A 18 10.98 -15.93 -12.81
CA GLN A 18 11.25 -15.07 -13.96
C GLN A 18 12.74 -15.09 -14.38
N LYS A 19 13.66 -15.12 -13.42
CA LYS A 19 15.10 -15.13 -13.71
C LYS A 19 15.64 -16.50 -14.15
N THR A 20 15.04 -17.59 -13.67
CA THR A 20 15.53 -18.96 -13.91
C THR A 20 14.75 -19.70 -14.99
N GLY A 21 13.53 -19.25 -15.30
CA GLY A 21 12.61 -19.95 -16.22
C GLY A 21 12.01 -21.23 -15.62
N ILE A 22 12.06 -21.43 -14.31
CA ILE A 22 11.52 -22.62 -13.63
C ILE A 22 10.06 -22.37 -13.24
N GLU A 23 9.12 -22.91 -14.02
CA GLU A 23 7.67 -22.71 -13.85
C GLU A 23 7.10 -23.28 -12.54
N LEU A 24 7.73 -24.30 -11.95
CA LEU A 24 7.30 -24.91 -10.68
C LEU A 24 7.09 -23.88 -9.55
N TYR A 25 7.84 -22.79 -9.58
CA TYR A 25 7.69 -21.74 -8.56
C TYR A 25 6.43 -20.90 -8.74
N ASN A 26 5.87 -20.83 -9.94
CA ASN A 26 4.59 -20.16 -10.19
C ASN A 26 3.44 -20.95 -9.56
N ASP A 27 3.39 -22.26 -9.75
CA ASP A 27 2.38 -23.14 -9.14
C ASP A 27 2.40 -23.02 -7.61
N TYR A 28 3.59 -22.97 -7.02
CA TYR A 28 3.74 -22.78 -5.57
C TYR A 28 3.26 -21.40 -5.12
N CYS A 29 3.46 -20.36 -5.92
CA CYS A 29 2.95 -19.02 -5.62
C CYS A 29 1.43 -18.98 -5.64
N ASP A 30 0.77 -19.70 -6.55
CA ASP A 30 -0.68 -19.77 -6.62
C ASP A 30 -1.29 -20.34 -5.34
N GLU A 31 -0.70 -21.42 -4.80
CA GLU A 31 -1.11 -21.97 -3.49
C GLU A 31 -0.95 -20.94 -2.35
N LEU A 32 0.14 -20.18 -2.36
CA LEU A 32 0.38 -19.14 -1.36
C LEU A 32 -0.62 -17.98 -1.49
N PHE A 33 -1.03 -17.62 -2.72
CA PHE A 33 -2.07 -16.61 -2.95
C PHE A 33 -3.41 -17.04 -2.40
N ASP A 34 -3.83 -18.27 -2.64
CA ASP A 34 -5.08 -18.83 -2.09
C ASP A 34 -5.13 -18.71 -0.57
N ASP A 35 -4.03 -18.97 0.08
CA ASP A 35 -3.92 -18.81 1.52
C ASP A 35 -3.98 -17.34 1.97
N ILE A 36 -3.41 -16.42 1.19
CA ILE A 36 -3.49 -14.99 1.46
C ILE A 36 -4.93 -14.49 1.31
N TYR A 37 -5.67 -14.92 0.29
CA TYR A 37 -7.07 -14.53 0.11
C TYR A 37 -7.94 -14.97 1.29
N LYS A 38 -7.74 -16.18 1.80
CA LYS A 38 -8.44 -16.63 3.02
C LYS A 38 -8.13 -15.72 4.23
N TYR A 39 -6.89 -15.28 4.33
CA TYR A 39 -6.44 -14.41 5.42
C TYR A 39 -7.04 -13.00 5.34
N ILE A 40 -7.12 -12.40 4.15
CA ILE A 40 -7.70 -11.05 3.94
C ILE A 40 -9.16 -11.00 4.42
N SER A 41 -9.92 -12.09 4.26
CA SER A 41 -11.33 -12.15 4.67
C SER A 41 -11.51 -12.23 6.19
N THR A 42 -10.54 -12.73 6.93
CA THR A 42 -10.67 -13.07 8.36
C THR A 42 -9.90 -12.16 9.30
N ASP A 43 -8.79 -11.55 8.87
CA ASP A 43 -7.92 -10.75 9.73
C ASP A 43 -8.03 -9.26 9.44
N THR A 44 -7.96 -8.47 10.51
CA THR A 44 -8.06 -7.01 10.48
C THR A 44 -6.76 -6.28 10.79
N LYS A 45 -5.64 -7.01 10.93
CA LYS A 45 -4.33 -6.39 11.16
C LYS A 45 -3.91 -5.56 9.95
N LEU A 46 -3.54 -4.32 10.17
CA LEU A 46 -3.20 -3.39 9.10
C LEU A 46 -1.73 -3.35 8.74
N GLY A 47 -0.85 -3.77 9.63
CA GLY A 47 0.59 -3.58 9.52
C GLY A 47 1.21 -3.90 8.16
N LEU A 48 2.32 -3.24 7.87
CA LEU A 48 3.11 -3.50 6.67
C LEU A 48 3.81 -4.86 6.74
N TYR A 49 4.36 -5.23 7.92
CA TYR A 49 5.09 -6.49 8.03
C TYR A 49 4.18 -7.72 8.07
N ASN A 50 3.08 -7.66 8.80
CA ASN A 50 2.22 -8.81 9.07
C ASN A 50 0.73 -8.56 8.85
N GLY A 51 0.35 -7.57 8.01
CA GLY A 51 -1.05 -7.19 7.81
C GLY A 51 -1.39 -6.83 6.38
N LEU A 52 -2.58 -6.24 6.23
CA LEU A 52 -3.19 -5.91 4.94
C LEU A 52 -2.34 -4.93 4.12
N CYS A 53 -1.71 -3.94 4.75
CA CYS A 53 -0.84 -3.00 4.05
C CYS A 53 0.34 -3.70 3.36
N GLY A 54 0.92 -4.72 4.00
CA GLY A 54 1.99 -5.49 3.41
C GLY A 54 1.54 -6.41 2.28
N ILE A 55 0.34 -6.97 2.40
CA ILE A 55 -0.26 -7.78 1.34
C ILE A 55 -0.54 -6.88 0.13
N GLY A 56 -1.24 -5.78 0.32
CA GLY A 56 -1.59 -4.85 -0.76
C GLY A 56 -0.36 -4.22 -1.42
N TRP A 57 0.67 -3.85 -0.63
CA TRP A 57 1.94 -3.37 -1.16
C TRP A 57 2.62 -4.42 -2.05
N GLY A 58 2.61 -5.68 -1.62
CA GLY A 58 3.20 -6.78 -2.37
C GLY A 58 2.47 -7.05 -3.70
N ILE A 59 1.15 -7.03 -3.71
CA ILE A 59 0.33 -7.19 -4.91
C ILE A 59 0.60 -6.05 -5.90
N GLU A 60 0.62 -4.79 -5.44
CA GLU A 60 1.01 -3.65 -6.29
C GLU A 60 2.42 -3.81 -6.87
N PHE A 61 3.37 -4.24 -6.04
CA PHE A 61 4.74 -4.50 -6.49
C PHE A 61 4.78 -5.54 -7.61
N LEU A 62 4.08 -6.67 -7.45
CA LEU A 62 4.08 -7.77 -8.43
C LEU A 62 3.49 -7.33 -9.76
N ILE A 63 2.37 -6.61 -9.75
CA ILE A 63 1.72 -6.10 -10.97
C ILE A 63 2.58 -5.02 -11.64
N GLN A 64 3.16 -4.09 -10.88
CA GLN A 64 4.01 -3.03 -11.42
C GLN A 64 5.31 -3.55 -12.06
N HIS A 65 5.74 -4.76 -11.71
CA HIS A 65 6.94 -5.40 -12.28
C HIS A 65 6.61 -6.51 -13.27
N ASP A 66 5.35 -6.56 -13.75
CA ASP A 66 4.87 -7.55 -14.72
C ASP A 66 5.13 -9.01 -14.28
N LEU A 67 5.09 -9.26 -12.96
CA LEU A 67 5.25 -10.59 -12.38
C LEU A 67 3.92 -11.35 -12.28
N ILE A 68 2.81 -10.63 -12.18
CA ILE A 68 1.44 -11.14 -12.28
C ILE A 68 0.58 -10.20 -13.10
N GLU A 69 -0.45 -10.73 -13.74
CA GLU A 69 -1.46 -9.95 -14.44
C GLU A 69 -2.64 -9.64 -13.53
N GLY A 70 -3.28 -8.49 -13.71
CA GLY A 70 -4.49 -8.14 -12.99
C GLY A 70 -4.74 -6.64 -12.89
N ASN A 71 -5.98 -6.30 -12.52
CA ASN A 71 -6.37 -4.94 -12.21
C ASN A 71 -6.23 -4.71 -10.70
N THR A 72 -5.25 -3.91 -10.30
CA THR A 72 -5.00 -3.63 -8.89
C THR A 72 -6.19 -3.00 -8.19
N ASP A 73 -7.06 -2.26 -8.89
CA ASP A 73 -8.20 -1.58 -8.30
C ASP A 73 -9.28 -2.58 -7.87
N ASP A 74 -9.50 -3.61 -8.68
CA ASP A 74 -10.44 -4.68 -8.34
C ASP A 74 -9.89 -5.57 -7.22
N ILE A 75 -8.60 -5.92 -7.30
CA ILE A 75 -7.96 -6.84 -6.36
C ILE A 75 -7.81 -6.20 -4.98
N LEU A 76 -7.46 -4.91 -4.91
CA LEU A 76 -7.14 -4.23 -3.66
C LEU A 76 -8.30 -3.45 -3.05
N LYS A 77 -9.47 -3.43 -3.69
CA LYS A 77 -10.64 -2.68 -3.24
C LYS A 77 -11.02 -2.94 -1.78
N ASP A 78 -11.02 -4.19 -1.37
CA ASP A 78 -11.39 -4.56 0.01
C ASP A 78 -10.32 -4.13 1.01
N ILE A 79 -9.05 -4.19 0.63
CA ILE A 79 -7.94 -3.71 1.46
C ILE A 79 -8.00 -2.18 1.59
N ASP A 80 -8.18 -1.46 0.48
CA ASP A 80 -8.33 0.00 0.47
C ASP A 80 -9.49 0.43 1.36
N SER A 81 -10.64 -0.23 1.25
CA SER A 81 -11.83 0.05 2.07
C SER A 81 -11.55 -0.16 3.57
N LYS A 82 -10.97 -1.29 3.95
CA LYS A 82 -10.63 -1.58 5.36
C LYS A 82 -9.63 -0.59 5.95
N ILE A 83 -8.66 -0.14 5.15
CA ILE A 83 -7.70 0.87 5.59
C ILE A 83 -8.39 2.22 5.79
N GLN A 84 -9.31 2.59 4.89
CA GLN A 84 -10.03 3.86 4.96
C GLN A 84 -11.05 3.92 6.12
N GLU A 85 -11.54 2.78 6.62
CA GLU A 85 -12.41 2.73 7.81
C GLU A 85 -11.69 3.19 9.09
N ILE A 86 -10.36 3.18 9.12
CA ILE A 86 -9.59 3.53 10.30
C ILE A 86 -9.28 5.01 10.32
N ASN A 87 -9.64 5.65 11.44
CA ASN A 87 -9.31 7.05 11.63
C ASN A 87 -7.80 7.24 11.89
N PRO A 88 -7.04 7.87 10.97
CA PRO A 88 -5.60 8.05 11.11
C PRO A 88 -5.19 8.83 12.36
N LEU A 89 -6.06 9.72 12.86
CA LEU A 89 -5.80 10.53 14.05
C LEU A 89 -5.81 9.71 15.36
N ARG A 90 -6.39 8.51 15.32
CA ARG A 90 -6.46 7.60 16.46
C ARG A 90 -5.37 6.54 16.49
N ILE A 91 -4.53 6.47 15.46
CA ILE A 91 -3.44 5.50 15.40
C ILE A 91 -2.33 5.93 16.37
N THR A 92 -2.16 5.17 17.44
CA THR A 92 -1.14 5.42 18.46
C THR A 92 0.21 4.85 18.10
N ASP A 93 0.24 3.65 17.48
CA ASP A 93 1.45 3.03 16.98
C ASP A 93 1.96 3.80 15.74
N LYS A 94 3.20 4.26 15.79
CA LYS A 94 3.85 5.00 14.70
C LYS A 94 4.85 4.16 13.92
N SER A 95 5.02 2.89 14.28
CA SER A 95 6.00 2.00 13.67
C SER A 95 5.73 1.73 12.17
N THR A 96 6.76 1.26 11.50
CA THR A 96 6.64 0.73 10.13
C THR A 96 5.95 -0.64 10.13
N GLU A 97 6.19 -1.43 11.18
CA GLU A 97 5.71 -2.81 11.26
C GLU A 97 4.18 -2.89 11.30
N ASN A 98 3.55 -2.17 12.23
CA ASN A 98 2.11 -2.29 12.51
C ASN A 98 1.38 -0.95 12.58
N GLY A 99 2.09 0.17 12.45
CA GLY A 99 1.58 1.49 12.73
C GLY A 99 1.41 2.41 11.52
N LEU A 100 1.32 3.69 11.83
CA LEU A 100 1.05 4.79 10.89
C LEU A 100 2.02 4.82 9.70
N ILE A 101 3.31 4.58 9.93
CA ILE A 101 4.32 4.61 8.87
C ILE A 101 4.13 3.44 7.89
N GLY A 102 3.75 2.26 8.39
CA GLY A 102 3.42 1.11 7.53
C GLY A 102 2.22 1.37 6.62
N ILE A 103 1.17 2.00 7.16
CA ILE A 103 0.00 2.43 6.38
C ILE A 103 0.41 3.45 5.32
N LEU A 104 1.28 4.40 5.67
CA LEU A 104 1.76 5.43 4.75
C LEU A 104 2.53 4.83 3.56
N TYR A 105 3.34 3.79 3.77
CA TYR A 105 4.02 3.07 2.69
C TYR A 105 3.01 2.49 1.69
N TYR A 106 1.97 1.84 2.18
CA TYR A 106 0.93 1.29 1.33
C TYR A 106 0.19 2.37 0.54
N ILE A 107 -0.28 3.42 1.22
CA ILE A 107 -1.02 4.52 0.59
C ILE A 107 -0.20 5.18 -0.52
N ILE A 108 1.09 5.40 -0.30
CA ILE A 108 1.97 6.01 -1.31
C ILE A 108 2.04 5.14 -2.56
N VAL A 109 2.27 3.85 -2.43
CA VAL A 109 2.39 2.98 -3.61
C VAL A 109 1.08 2.88 -4.38
N ARG A 110 -0.07 2.84 -3.67
CA ARG A 110 -1.39 2.85 -4.30
C ARG A 110 -1.64 4.16 -5.05
N MET A 111 -1.39 5.29 -4.43
CA MET A 111 -1.58 6.59 -5.06
C MET A 111 -0.67 6.81 -6.28
N GLU A 112 0.58 6.35 -6.23
CA GLU A 112 1.48 6.40 -7.38
C GLU A 112 1.00 5.51 -8.53
N SER A 113 0.40 4.37 -8.23
CA SER A 113 -0.21 3.50 -9.23
C SER A 113 -1.39 4.19 -9.93
N PHE A 114 -2.25 4.88 -9.18
CA PHE A 114 -3.36 5.66 -9.72
C PHE A 114 -2.90 6.84 -10.56
N ASP A 115 -1.94 7.64 -10.06
CA ASP A 115 -1.39 8.81 -10.75
C ASP A 115 -0.79 8.42 -12.11
N ARG A 116 -0.01 7.34 -12.17
CA ARG A 116 0.54 6.82 -13.43
C ARG A 116 -0.50 6.43 -14.47
N ARG A 117 -1.69 6.03 -14.05
CA ARG A 117 -2.81 5.66 -14.91
C ARG A 117 -3.75 6.84 -15.22
N GLY A 118 -3.46 8.02 -14.69
CA GLY A 118 -4.32 9.20 -14.84
C GLY A 118 -5.67 9.06 -14.12
N LEU A 119 -5.74 8.24 -13.07
CA LEU A 119 -6.94 7.99 -12.28
C LEU A 119 -6.94 8.81 -10.99
N TYR A 120 -8.12 8.93 -10.38
CA TYR A 120 -8.26 9.55 -9.06
C TYR A 120 -7.87 8.58 -7.95
N SER A 121 -7.47 9.13 -6.79
CA SER A 121 -7.10 8.36 -5.61
C SER A 121 -8.20 7.37 -5.17
N PRO A 122 -7.86 6.15 -4.75
CA PRO A 122 -8.82 5.22 -4.14
C PRO A 122 -9.27 5.68 -2.74
N PHE A 123 -8.53 6.61 -2.13
CA PHE A 123 -8.81 7.16 -0.80
C PHE A 123 -9.50 8.52 -0.92
N ASP A 124 -10.47 8.78 -0.03
CA ASP A 124 -11.15 10.05 -0.02
C ASP A 124 -10.25 11.19 0.53
N LYS A 125 -10.59 12.41 0.16
CA LYS A 125 -9.81 13.60 0.51
C LYS A 125 -9.72 13.80 2.02
N GLN A 126 -10.81 13.52 2.74
CA GLN A 126 -10.85 13.71 4.20
C GLN A 126 -9.88 12.75 4.88
N TYR A 127 -9.87 11.47 4.47
CA TYR A 127 -8.93 10.47 4.97
C TYR A 127 -7.47 10.90 4.75
N LEU A 128 -7.14 11.32 3.54
CA LEU A 128 -5.78 11.77 3.20
C LEU A 128 -5.35 13.02 3.99
N GLN A 129 -6.27 13.95 4.26
CA GLN A 129 -6.00 15.11 5.10
C GLN A 129 -5.78 14.73 6.57
N GLN A 130 -6.57 13.82 7.11
CA GLN A 130 -6.38 13.29 8.47
C GLN A 130 -5.05 12.56 8.60
N LEU A 131 -4.66 11.79 7.59
CA LEU A 131 -3.34 11.14 7.56
C LEU A 131 -2.21 12.18 7.54
N LEU A 132 -2.33 13.24 6.73
CA LEU A 132 -1.38 14.35 6.71
C LEU A 132 -1.27 15.04 8.07
N GLN A 133 -2.39 15.23 8.78
CA GLN A 133 -2.39 15.78 10.13
C GLN A 133 -1.68 14.85 11.11
N SER A 134 -1.94 13.55 11.05
CA SER A 134 -1.27 12.55 11.91
C SER A 134 0.24 12.54 11.73
N ILE A 135 0.73 12.58 10.49
CA ILE A 135 2.18 12.64 10.24
C ILE A 135 2.79 13.99 10.61
N SER A 136 2.01 15.08 10.57
CA SER A 136 2.47 16.39 11.02
C SER A 136 2.67 16.44 12.53
N ASN A 137 1.99 15.58 13.27
CA ASN A 137 2.10 15.45 14.73
C ASN A 137 3.16 14.43 15.18
N LEU A 138 3.90 13.80 14.26
CA LEU A 138 4.99 12.89 14.61
C LEU A 138 6.09 13.62 15.40
N PRO A 139 6.78 12.94 16.33
CA PRO A 139 7.98 13.45 16.97
C PRO A 139 9.05 13.84 15.94
N LEU A 140 9.92 14.79 16.29
CA LEU A 140 10.96 15.28 15.39
C LEU A 140 11.91 14.17 14.93
N GLN A 141 12.26 13.25 15.83
CA GLN A 141 13.10 12.09 15.53
C GLN A 141 12.48 11.22 14.42
N ASP A 142 11.18 10.90 14.51
CA ASP A 142 10.47 10.11 13.50
C ASP A 142 10.37 10.88 12.18
N LYS A 143 10.11 12.19 12.22
CA LYS A 143 10.11 13.04 11.02
C LYS A 143 11.44 13.02 10.29
N MET A 144 12.55 13.05 11.02
CA MET A 144 13.89 12.97 10.43
C MET A 144 14.17 11.59 9.86
N GLN A 145 13.79 10.52 10.56
CA GLN A 145 13.98 9.15 10.13
C GLN A 145 13.22 8.84 8.83
N TYR A 146 12.00 9.36 8.68
CA TYR A 146 11.12 9.09 7.55
C TYR A 146 10.97 10.29 6.58
N ASP A 147 11.89 11.26 6.62
CA ASP A 147 11.77 12.52 5.87
C ASP A 147 11.45 12.32 4.37
N ASN A 148 12.15 11.41 3.70
CA ASN A 148 11.90 11.12 2.28
C ASN A 148 10.48 10.60 2.02
N LEU A 149 9.98 9.70 2.86
CA LEU A 149 8.63 9.15 2.76
C LEU A 149 7.58 10.24 2.99
N LEU A 150 7.76 11.06 4.00
CA LEU A 150 6.86 12.16 4.35
C LEU A 150 6.81 13.24 3.26
N ARG A 151 7.96 13.58 2.66
CA ARG A 151 8.01 14.51 1.53
C ARG A 151 7.31 13.94 0.31
N LYS A 152 7.50 12.66 0.01
CA LYS A 152 6.85 11.97 -1.10
C LYS A 152 5.34 12.01 -0.94
N TYR A 153 4.81 11.66 0.24
CA TYR A 153 3.39 11.74 0.54
C TYR A 153 2.82 13.15 0.38
N LYS A 154 3.49 14.16 0.97
CA LYS A 154 3.07 15.55 0.85
C LYS A 154 2.99 16.00 -0.62
N ARG A 155 3.98 15.66 -1.44
CA ARG A 155 4.00 16.01 -2.86
C ARG A 155 2.80 15.41 -3.61
N ILE A 156 2.46 14.15 -3.34
CA ILE A 156 1.31 13.48 -3.95
C ILE A 156 0.00 14.18 -3.54
N ILE A 157 -0.18 14.48 -2.25
CA ILE A 157 -1.38 15.16 -1.76
C ILE A 157 -1.52 16.57 -2.33
N PHE A 158 -0.45 17.34 -2.39
CA PHE A 158 -0.48 18.67 -2.98
C PHE A 158 -0.79 18.63 -4.48
N GLY A 159 -0.22 17.68 -5.23
CA GLY A 159 -0.56 17.48 -6.64
C GLY A 159 -2.05 17.21 -6.84
N LEU A 160 -2.66 16.36 -6.03
CA LEU A 160 -4.10 16.09 -6.09
C LEU A 160 -4.95 17.32 -5.76
N CYS A 161 -4.49 18.21 -4.87
CA CYS A 161 -5.20 19.45 -4.57
C CYS A 161 -5.16 20.45 -5.75
N GLU A 162 -4.05 20.54 -6.46
CA GLU A 162 -3.92 21.41 -7.63
C GLU A 162 -4.77 20.93 -8.81
N TYR A 163 -4.85 19.64 -9.06
CA TYR A 163 -5.72 19.06 -10.09
C TYR A 163 -7.20 19.37 -9.83
N ASN A 164 -7.65 19.29 -8.58
CA ASN A 164 -9.04 19.62 -8.23
C ASN A 164 -9.37 21.11 -8.35
N LEU A 165 -8.40 21.99 -8.22
CA LEU A 165 -8.61 23.44 -8.44
C LEU A 165 -8.69 23.80 -9.93
N SER A 166 -8.00 23.08 -10.81
CA SER A 166 -8.06 23.29 -12.25
C SER A 166 -9.40 22.86 -12.89
N LEU A 167 -10.13 21.93 -12.26
CA LEU A 167 -11.45 21.46 -12.72
C LEU A 167 -12.61 22.37 -12.29
N ILE A 168 -12.38 23.33 -11.38
CA ILE A 168 -13.39 24.29 -10.93
C ILE A 168 -13.42 25.55 -11.82
N HIS A 169 -12.48 25.69 -12.74
CA HIS A 169 -12.34 26.84 -13.64
C HIS A 169 -12.68 26.55 -15.12
N ILE A 170 -13.51 25.52 -15.40
CA ILE A 170 -14.10 25.34 -16.75
C ILE A 170 -15.60 25.56 -16.71
#